data_8946a56b9a93c3eb4d2af84dbf0a11d2
#
_entry.id   8946a56b9a93c3eb4d2af84dbf0a11d2
#
_cell.length_a   1.000
_cell.length_b   1.000
_cell.length_c   1.000
_cell.angle_alpha   90.00
_cell.angle_beta   90.00
_cell.angle_gamma   90.00
#
_symmetry.space_group_name_H-M   'P 1'
#
loop_
_entity.id
_entity.type
_entity.pdbx_description
1 polymer ?
#
loop_
_entity_poly.entity_id
_entity_poly.type
_entity_poly.pdbx_seq_one_letter_code
_entity_poly.pdbx_strand_id
1 'polypeptide(L)'
;IFRLKPRENQSVNKWWLCDEGRLTYRMMNERKTRIHQPLGRVDGKLEGISWNEAYGAIAERVSEMSPLPQEVLALTDTHASNEELFLLQKLLKDIFSTENIFCPLPNWEQSESDFFINTLITSDKTPNRAGALALKIKGDAKTAKLKKAVESDPKLVFVLGNPFEAESEIQEQLKRAQLVVHLGIFHNSWSEIADVVLPGQYYSEKDGTFTNKNQRVQATEIAVQALRRTRPEWQIITELSKALGRENTFA
;
A
#
# COMPACT_ATOMS: atom_id res chain seq x y z
N ILE A 1 8.67 -15.46 -14.36
CA ILE A 1 8.03 -14.87 -15.55
C ILE A 1 9.12 -14.48 -16.54
N PHE A 2 8.96 -14.82 -17.82
CA PHE A 2 9.96 -14.50 -18.85
C PHE A 2 9.63 -13.25 -19.65
N ARG A 3 8.35 -12.92 -19.77
CA ARG A 3 7.87 -11.69 -20.42
C ARG A 3 6.41 -11.42 -20.10
N LEU A 4 6.01 -10.16 -20.26
CA LEU A 4 4.61 -9.75 -20.33
C LEU A 4 4.22 -9.49 -21.78
N LYS A 5 3.01 -9.87 -22.15
CA LYS A 5 2.39 -9.57 -23.44
C LYS A 5 1.11 -8.78 -23.22
N PRO A 6 0.77 -7.83 -24.11
CA PRO A 6 -0.52 -7.18 -24.04
C PRO A 6 -1.64 -8.21 -24.24
N ARG A 7 -2.66 -8.14 -23.39
CA ARG A 7 -3.96 -8.76 -23.68
C ARG A 7 -4.78 -7.77 -24.49
N GLU A 8 -5.27 -8.21 -25.64
CA GLU A 8 -6.09 -7.36 -26.49
C GLU A 8 -7.35 -6.91 -25.75
N ASN A 9 -7.59 -5.61 -25.73
CA ASN A 9 -8.82 -5.01 -25.26
C ASN A 9 -9.13 -3.76 -26.07
N GLN A 10 -10.09 -3.87 -27.00
CA GLN A 10 -10.45 -2.81 -27.94
C GLN A 10 -10.89 -1.52 -27.24
N SER A 11 -11.43 -1.62 -26.02
CA SER A 11 -11.92 -0.48 -25.26
C SER A 11 -10.86 0.19 -24.38
N VAL A 12 -9.67 -0.40 -24.22
CA VAL A 12 -8.63 0.10 -23.30
C VAL A 12 -7.32 0.34 -24.02
N ASN A 13 -6.66 -0.71 -24.45
CA ASN A 13 -5.29 -0.66 -24.95
C ASN A 13 -5.14 -1.16 -26.38
N LYS A 14 -6.23 -1.65 -26.99
CA LYS A 14 -6.16 -2.42 -28.26
C LYS A 14 -5.13 -3.53 -28.14
N TRP A 15 -3.90 -3.33 -28.59
CA TRP A 15 -2.77 -4.27 -28.47
C TRP A 15 -1.54 -3.67 -27.80
N TRP A 16 -1.67 -2.44 -27.28
CA TRP A 16 -0.51 -1.73 -26.75
C TRP A 16 -0.17 -2.17 -25.33
N LEU A 17 1.12 -2.24 -25.06
CA LEU A 17 1.70 -2.36 -23.75
C LEU A 17 2.96 -1.50 -23.73
N CYS A 18 3.04 -0.54 -22.81
CA CYS A 18 4.21 0.32 -22.68
C CYS A 18 5.43 -0.50 -22.24
N ASP A 19 6.62 0.00 -22.55
CA ASP A 19 7.85 -0.71 -22.20
C ASP A 19 8.07 -0.80 -20.69
N GLU A 20 7.70 0.22 -19.93
CA GLU A 20 7.72 0.17 -18.47
C GLU A 20 6.86 -0.98 -17.94
N GLY A 21 5.59 -1.05 -18.33
CA GLY A 21 4.71 -2.16 -17.96
C GLY A 21 5.22 -3.52 -18.42
N ARG A 22 5.79 -3.58 -19.64
CA ARG A 22 6.39 -4.80 -20.20
C ARG A 22 7.55 -5.32 -19.37
N LEU A 23 8.33 -4.45 -18.76
CA LEU A 23 9.54 -4.80 -18.01
C LEU A 23 9.29 -5.06 -16.53
N THR A 24 8.08 -4.85 -16.01
CA THR A 24 7.75 -5.09 -14.58
C THR A 24 7.92 -6.54 -14.15
N TYR A 25 7.96 -7.50 -15.09
CA TYR A 25 8.27 -8.90 -14.76
C TYR A 25 9.63 -9.08 -14.07
N ARG A 26 10.56 -8.16 -14.24
CA ARG A 26 11.85 -8.18 -13.55
C ARG A 26 11.68 -8.05 -12.05
N MET A 27 10.82 -7.12 -11.62
CA MET A 27 10.48 -6.96 -10.20
C MET A 27 9.75 -8.19 -9.64
N MET A 28 8.88 -8.82 -10.44
CA MET A 28 8.19 -10.05 -10.02
C MET A 28 9.17 -11.21 -9.77
N ASN A 29 10.28 -11.24 -10.51
CA ASN A 29 11.31 -12.26 -10.38
C ASN A 29 12.37 -11.93 -9.33
N GLU A 30 12.38 -10.69 -8.82
CA GLU A 30 13.32 -10.26 -7.78
C GLU A 30 12.93 -10.89 -6.44
N ARG A 31 13.78 -11.80 -5.95
CA ARG A 31 13.50 -12.54 -4.71
C ARG A 31 14.29 -12.01 -3.51
N LYS A 32 15.40 -11.34 -3.74
CA LYS A 32 16.30 -10.93 -2.65
C LYS A 32 15.72 -9.82 -1.80
N THR A 33 14.98 -8.92 -2.43
CA THR A 33 14.36 -7.77 -1.77
C THR A 33 12.92 -8.04 -1.32
N ARG A 34 12.35 -9.21 -1.66
CA ARG A 34 11.00 -9.62 -1.24
C ARG A 34 10.95 -9.92 0.25
N ILE A 35 9.89 -9.48 0.89
CA ILE A 35 9.55 -9.88 2.26
C ILE A 35 8.90 -11.26 2.20
N HIS A 36 9.50 -12.24 2.86
CA HIS A 36 9.10 -13.65 2.73
C HIS A 36 8.20 -14.16 3.86
N GLN A 37 8.14 -13.46 4.97
CA GLN A 37 7.38 -13.84 6.17
C GLN A 37 7.11 -12.60 7.02
N PRO A 38 6.13 -12.63 7.94
CA PRO A 38 5.96 -11.55 8.90
C PRO A 38 7.21 -11.34 9.73
N LEU A 39 7.52 -10.07 10.01
CA LEU A 39 8.67 -9.68 10.81
C LEU A 39 8.19 -8.82 11.99
N GLY A 40 8.77 -9.03 13.14
CA GLY A 40 8.58 -8.21 14.34
C GLY A 40 9.91 -7.63 14.81
N ARG A 41 9.89 -6.45 15.42
CA ARG A 41 11.09 -5.84 15.96
C ARG A 41 11.35 -6.32 17.38
N VAL A 42 12.48 -7.02 17.56
CA VAL A 42 12.99 -7.52 18.84
C VAL A 42 14.39 -6.96 19.03
N ASP A 43 14.64 -6.30 20.14
CA ASP A 43 15.93 -5.67 20.47
C ASP A 43 16.50 -4.80 19.34
N GLY A 44 15.61 -4.04 18.68
CA GLY A 44 15.96 -3.13 17.59
C GLY A 44 16.17 -3.81 16.22
N LYS A 45 16.07 -5.15 16.11
CA LYS A 45 16.22 -5.89 14.86
C LYS A 45 14.90 -6.51 14.41
N LEU A 46 14.70 -6.59 13.10
CA LEU A 46 13.56 -7.32 12.53
C LEU A 46 13.86 -8.81 12.50
N GLU A 47 13.02 -9.59 13.16
CA GLU A 47 13.10 -11.04 13.21
C GLU A 47 11.83 -11.68 12.64
N GLY A 48 11.97 -12.89 12.07
CA GLY A 48 10.85 -13.61 11.51
C GLY A 48 9.91 -14.13 12.59
N ILE A 49 8.62 -13.82 12.47
CA ILE A 49 7.57 -14.26 13.38
C ILE A 49 6.45 -14.96 12.60
N SER A 50 5.54 -15.60 13.30
CA SER A 50 4.31 -16.14 12.70
C SER A 50 3.26 -15.05 12.48
N TRP A 51 2.26 -15.35 11.64
CA TRP A 51 1.13 -14.45 11.45
C TRP A 51 0.33 -14.17 12.73
N ASN A 52 0.16 -15.19 13.56
CA ASN A 52 -0.56 -15.05 14.84
C ASN A 52 0.20 -14.16 15.83
N GLU A 53 1.52 -14.32 15.91
CA GLU A 53 2.37 -13.45 16.72
C GLU A 53 2.32 -12.01 16.21
N ALA A 54 2.38 -11.80 14.89
CA ALA A 54 2.30 -10.46 14.30
C ALA A 54 0.97 -9.76 14.61
N TYR A 55 -0.16 -10.43 14.39
CA TYR A 55 -1.47 -9.85 14.68
C TYR A 55 -1.68 -9.67 16.19
N GLY A 56 -1.22 -10.63 17.02
CA GLY A 56 -1.29 -10.54 18.47
C GLY A 56 -0.50 -9.34 19.01
N ALA A 57 0.73 -9.16 18.56
CA ALA A 57 1.58 -8.04 18.97
C ALA A 57 0.97 -6.67 18.57
N ILE A 58 0.37 -6.58 17.36
CA ILE A 58 -0.32 -5.35 16.97
C ILE A 58 -1.53 -5.11 17.87
N ALA A 59 -2.37 -6.13 18.10
CA ALA A 59 -3.59 -5.99 18.88
C ALA A 59 -3.29 -5.63 20.36
N GLU A 60 -2.28 -6.25 20.95
CA GLU A 60 -1.83 -5.95 22.31
C GLU A 60 -1.37 -4.50 22.44
N ARG A 61 -0.45 -4.05 21.57
CA ARG A 61 0.07 -2.68 21.59
C ARG A 61 -1.03 -1.64 21.33
N VAL A 62 -1.96 -1.92 20.42
CA VAL A 62 -3.11 -1.04 20.15
C VAL A 62 -4.03 -0.96 21.38
N SER A 63 -4.28 -2.08 22.08
CA SER A 63 -5.08 -2.12 23.30
C SER A 63 -4.45 -1.32 24.43
N GLU A 64 -3.14 -1.48 24.65
CA GLU A 64 -2.37 -0.73 25.66
C GLU A 64 -2.33 0.76 25.36
N MET A 65 -2.09 1.12 24.10
CA MET A 65 -1.98 2.50 23.64
C MET A 65 -3.32 3.22 23.65
N SER A 66 -4.41 2.51 23.35
CA SER A 66 -5.77 3.07 23.19
C SER A 66 -5.77 4.39 22.42
N PRO A 67 -5.29 4.41 21.16
CA PRO A 67 -5.02 5.65 20.46
C PRO A 67 -6.31 6.42 20.14
N LEU A 68 -6.26 7.74 20.28
CA LEU A 68 -7.35 8.61 19.86
C LEU A 68 -7.44 8.70 18.33
N PRO A 69 -8.60 9.04 17.75
CA PRO A 69 -8.78 9.10 16.30
C PRO A 69 -7.72 9.94 15.55
N GLN A 70 -7.29 11.06 16.13
CA GLN A 70 -6.25 11.94 15.55
C GLN A 70 -4.83 11.38 15.67
N GLU A 71 -4.61 10.41 16.53
CA GLU A 71 -3.32 9.76 16.78
C GLU A 71 -3.09 8.55 15.86
N VAL A 72 -4.07 8.24 14.98
CA VAL A 72 -3.98 7.16 14.02
C VAL A 72 -3.88 7.73 12.61
N LEU A 73 -2.91 7.25 11.86
CA LEU A 73 -2.61 7.67 10.49
C LEU A 73 -2.39 6.45 9.61
N ALA A 74 -2.91 6.48 8.37
CA ALA A 74 -2.51 5.54 7.35
C ALA A 74 -1.95 6.24 6.10
N LEU A 75 -0.90 5.66 5.57
CA LEU A 75 -0.32 6.02 4.29
C LEU A 75 -0.47 4.84 3.33
N THR A 76 -0.79 5.11 2.08
CA THR A 76 -0.86 4.10 1.03
C THR A 76 -0.27 4.65 -0.27
N ASP A 77 0.07 3.76 -1.18
CA ASP A 77 0.42 4.12 -2.55
C ASP A 77 -0.68 3.70 -3.54
N THR A 78 -0.49 4.02 -4.80
CA THR A 78 -1.45 3.73 -5.85
C THR A 78 -1.26 2.34 -6.48
N HIS A 79 -0.37 1.50 -5.96
CA HIS A 79 -0.22 0.11 -6.37
C HIS A 79 -1.18 -0.81 -5.60
N ALA A 80 -1.80 -0.30 -4.55
CA ALA A 80 -2.88 -1.00 -3.85
C ALA A 80 -4.12 -1.11 -4.74
N SER A 81 -4.81 -2.25 -4.68
CA SER A 81 -6.08 -2.47 -5.38
C SER A 81 -7.22 -1.63 -4.78
N ASN A 82 -8.34 -1.52 -5.48
CA ASN A 82 -9.53 -0.84 -4.95
C ASN A 82 -10.02 -1.48 -3.66
N GLU A 83 -9.97 -2.81 -3.57
CA GLU A 83 -10.37 -3.60 -2.41
C GLU A 83 -9.47 -3.29 -1.20
N GLU A 84 -8.17 -3.24 -1.41
CA GLU A 84 -7.19 -2.94 -0.36
C GLU A 84 -7.34 -1.52 0.18
N LEU A 85 -7.52 -0.55 -0.72
CA LEU A 85 -7.77 0.84 -0.35
C LEU A 85 -9.08 0.99 0.44
N PHE A 86 -10.14 0.33 -0.02
CA PHE A 86 -11.45 0.34 0.64
C PHE A 86 -11.39 -0.29 2.03
N LEU A 87 -10.75 -1.46 2.14
CA LEU A 87 -10.64 -2.18 3.41
C LEU A 87 -9.78 -1.44 4.42
N LEU A 88 -8.67 -0.82 3.99
CA LEU A 88 -7.84 0.01 4.86
C LEU A 88 -8.62 1.22 5.38
N GLN A 89 -9.36 1.92 4.49
CA GLN A 89 -10.22 3.03 4.89
C GLN A 89 -11.30 2.58 5.88
N LYS A 90 -11.91 1.42 5.64
CA LYS A 90 -12.94 0.85 6.49
C LYS A 90 -12.38 0.45 7.86
N LEU A 91 -11.20 -0.17 7.92
CA LEU A 91 -10.50 -0.49 9.16
C LEU A 91 -10.29 0.77 10.01
N LEU A 92 -9.76 1.84 9.40
CA LEU A 92 -9.53 3.11 10.10
C LEU A 92 -10.82 3.72 10.65
N LYS A 93 -11.86 3.72 9.83
CA LYS A 93 -13.16 4.30 10.21
C LYS A 93 -13.87 3.51 11.29
N ASP A 94 -13.94 2.19 11.13
CA ASP A 94 -14.78 1.34 11.99
C ASP A 94 -14.12 1.01 13.34
N ILE A 95 -12.78 0.95 13.39
CA ILE A 95 -12.03 0.63 14.61
C ILE A 95 -11.55 1.89 15.32
N PHE A 96 -10.98 2.83 14.57
CA PHE A 96 -10.32 4.00 15.14
C PHE A 96 -11.14 5.30 14.97
N SER A 97 -12.31 5.25 14.33
CA SER A 97 -13.18 6.41 14.08
C SER A 97 -12.44 7.58 13.40
N THR A 98 -11.51 7.27 12.49
CA THR A 98 -10.68 8.26 11.79
C THR A 98 -10.75 8.11 10.27
N GLU A 99 -10.56 9.23 9.58
CA GLU A 99 -10.40 9.30 8.11
C GLU A 99 -8.99 9.80 7.72
N ASN A 100 -8.02 9.64 8.61
CA ASN A 100 -6.64 10.03 8.35
C ASN A 100 -5.92 9.00 7.48
N ILE A 101 -6.39 8.85 6.25
CA ILE A 101 -5.75 8.04 5.22
C ILE A 101 -5.30 8.94 4.08
N PHE A 102 -4.07 8.75 3.63
CA PHE A 102 -3.45 9.56 2.58
C PHE A 102 -2.73 8.65 1.58
N CYS A 103 -2.84 9.03 0.31
CA CYS A 103 -2.11 8.42 -0.80
C CYS A 103 -1.20 9.49 -1.42
N PRO A 104 -0.02 9.75 -0.83
CA PRO A 104 0.86 10.79 -1.34
C PRO A 104 1.36 10.41 -2.72
N LEU A 105 1.15 11.32 -3.65
CA LEU A 105 1.53 11.15 -5.05
C LEU A 105 2.89 11.79 -5.30
N PRO A 106 3.76 11.15 -6.07
CA PRO A 106 4.99 11.77 -6.51
C PRO A 106 4.69 13.05 -7.29
N ASN A 107 5.47 14.10 -7.04
CA ASN A 107 5.46 15.27 -7.89
C ASN A 107 6.18 14.94 -9.19
N TRP A 108 5.44 14.68 -10.22
CA TRP A 108 6.01 14.64 -11.56
C TRP A 108 5.90 16.02 -12.17
N GLU A 109 7.03 16.66 -12.39
CA GLU A 109 7.09 17.86 -13.21
C GLU A 109 6.64 17.47 -14.62
N GLN A 110 5.54 18.07 -15.07
CA GLN A 110 5.12 17.94 -16.46
C GLN A 110 6.18 18.67 -17.30
N SER A 111 6.96 17.94 -18.05
CA SER A 111 7.68 18.51 -19.17
C SER A 111 6.67 18.88 -20.25
N GLU A 112 6.33 20.15 -20.36
CA GLU A 112 5.37 20.66 -21.35
C GLU A 112 5.83 20.46 -22.81
N SER A 113 7.09 20.08 -23.03
CA SER A 113 7.72 20.10 -24.36
C SER A 113 7.66 18.78 -25.13
N ASP A 114 7.15 17.69 -24.57
CA ASP A 114 7.24 16.39 -25.22
C ASP A 114 5.88 15.87 -25.69
N PHE A 115 5.64 16.01 -27.00
CA PHE A 115 4.42 15.51 -27.66
C PHE A 115 4.19 14.00 -27.40
N PHE A 116 5.25 13.19 -27.31
CA PHE A 116 5.15 11.77 -27.01
C PHE A 116 4.70 11.52 -25.58
N ILE A 117 5.16 12.32 -24.61
CA ILE A 117 4.75 12.23 -23.21
C ILE A 117 3.26 12.45 -23.06
N ASN A 118 2.70 13.46 -23.75
CA ASN A 118 1.28 13.79 -23.61
C ASN A 118 0.34 12.87 -24.41
N THR A 119 0.84 12.20 -25.45
CA THR A 119 0.02 11.40 -26.36
C THR A 119 0.10 9.91 -26.08
N LEU A 120 1.29 9.37 -25.82
CA LEU A 120 1.52 7.93 -25.63
C LEU A 120 1.90 7.59 -24.18
N ILE A 121 2.56 8.51 -23.48
CA ILE A 121 3.01 8.35 -22.11
C ILE A 121 2.34 9.44 -21.28
N THR A 122 1.68 9.07 -20.21
CA THR A 122 1.18 10.07 -19.25
C THR A 122 2.24 10.38 -18.21
N SER A 123 2.31 11.62 -17.75
CA SER A 123 3.12 12.01 -16.60
C SER A 123 2.70 11.26 -15.33
N ASP A 124 1.41 10.99 -15.20
CA ASP A 124 0.86 10.15 -14.13
C ASP A 124 1.06 8.67 -14.46
N LYS A 125 2.01 8.03 -13.80
CA LYS A 125 2.34 6.61 -13.93
C LYS A 125 1.73 5.75 -12.83
N THR A 126 0.81 6.32 -12.05
CA THR A 126 0.18 5.60 -10.94
C THR A 126 -0.95 4.69 -11.43
N PRO A 127 -0.93 3.40 -11.08
CA PRO A 127 -1.88 2.45 -11.66
C PRO A 127 -3.31 2.62 -11.15
N ASN A 128 -3.52 3.07 -9.89
CA ASN A 128 -4.84 3.14 -9.26
C ASN A 128 -5.18 4.49 -8.61
N ARG A 129 -4.63 5.58 -9.13
CA ARG A 129 -4.96 6.92 -8.62
C ARG A 129 -6.45 7.23 -8.70
N ALA A 130 -7.09 6.88 -9.83
CA ALA A 130 -8.51 7.14 -10.00
C ALA A 130 -9.36 6.36 -8.99
N GLY A 131 -8.95 5.14 -8.61
CA GLY A 131 -9.58 4.36 -7.54
C GLY A 131 -9.43 5.02 -6.17
N ALA A 132 -8.23 5.45 -5.82
CA ALA A 132 -7.99 6.18 -4.57
C ALA A 132 -8.84 7.46 -4.48
N LEU A 133 -8.92 8.24 -5.57
CA LEU A 133 -9.75 9.45 -5.62
C LEU A 133 -11.25 9.14 -5.54
N ALA A 134 -11.72 8.07 -6.18
CA ALA A 134 -13.12 7.65 -6.09
C ALA A 134 -13.51 7.25 -4.66
N LEU A 135 -12.59 6.68 -3.90
CA LEU A 135 -12.73 6.37 -2.48
C LEU A 135 -12.51 7.60 -1.58
N LYS A 136 -12.30 8.79 -2.16
CA LYS A 136 -12.02 10.04 -1.44
C LYS A 136 -10.76 9.98 -0.56
N ILE A 137 -9.83 9.09 -0.85
CA ILE A 137 -8.53 9.04 -0.20
C ILE A 137 -7.72 10.24 -0.69
N LYS A 138 -7.19 11.01 0.25
CA LYS A 138 -6.49 12.27 -0.04
C LYS A 138 -5.16 11.98 -0.73
N GLY A 139 -4.99 12.50 -1.93
CA GLY A 139 -3.94 12.07 -2.87
C GLY A 139 -2.80 13.04 -3.09
N ASP A 140 -2.61 14.06 -2.25
CA ASP A 140 -1.56 15.05 -2.48
C ASP A 140 -0.53 15.04 -1.34
N ALA A 141 0.74 14.75 -1.69
CA ALA A 141 1.85 14.74 -0.76
C ALA A 141 2.11 16.11 -0.09
N LYS A 142 1.69 17.18 -0.73
CA LYS A 142 1.84 18.57 -0.25
C LYS A 142 0.59 19.08 0.46
N THR A 143 -0.44 18.25 0.69
CA THR A 143 -1.65 18.76 1.35
C THR A 143 -1.35 19.21 2.77
N ALA A 144 -1.83 20.40 3.10
CA ALA A 144 -1.83 20.91 4.47
C ALA A 144 -2.47 19.91 5.48
N LYS A 145 -3.36 19.04 4.98
CA LYS A 145 -3.99 17.99 5.80
C LYS A 145 -3.04 16.87 6.20
N LEU A 146 -2.21 16.37 5.25
CA LEU A 146 -1.20 15.36 5.58
C LEU A 146 -0.16 15.94 6.54
N LYS A 147 0.35 17.12 6.25
CA LYS A 147 1.30 17.82 7.11
C LYS A 147 0.73 17.98 8.54
N LYS A 148 -0.50 18.47 8.67
CA LYS A 148 -1.19 18.57 9.95
C LYS A 148 -1.36 17.22 10.66
N ALA A 149 -1.68 16.15 9.92
CA ALA A 149 -1.83 14.82 10.50
C ALA A 149 -0.49 14.23 10.99
N VAL A 150 0.61 14.55 10.33
CA VAL A 150 1.96 14.18 10.76
C VAL A 150 2.41 15.04 11.95
N GLU A 151 2.14 16.34 11.93
CA GLU A 151 2.44 17.29 13.02
C GLU A 151 1.63 17.01 14.28
N SER A 152 0.51 16.27 14.19
CA SER A 152 -0.26 15.85 15.38
C SER A 152 0.38 14.71 16.18
N ASP A 153 1.59 14.29 15.81
CA ASP A 153 2.38 13.24 16.48
C ASP A 153 1.60 11.92 16.60
N PRO A 154 1.28 11.27 15.47
CA PRO A 154 0.50 10.04 15.48
C PRO A 154 1.23 8.93 16.24
N LYS A 155 0.50 8.22 17.10
CA LYS A 155 1.02 7.08 17.88
C LYS A 155 0.99 5.77 17.07
N LEU A 156 0.01 5.64 16.18
CA LEU A 156 -0.18 4.45 15.35
C LEU A 156 -0.16 4.82 13.86
N VAL A 157 0.74 4.19 13.13
CA VAL A 157 0.90 4.42 11.70
C VAL A 157 0.78 3.11 10.93
N PHE A 158 -0.17 3.05 10.00
CA PHE A 158 -0.26 1.98 9.01
C PHE A 158 0.33 2.46 7.70
N VAL A 159 1.18 1.63 7.10
CA VAL A 159 1.78 1.90 5.79
C VAL A 159 1.47 0.75 4.85
N LEU A 160 0.73 1.02 3.78
CA LEU A 160 0.41 0.05 2.73
C LEU A 160 1.22 0.38 1.48
N GLY A 161 2.13 -0.53 1.12
CA GLY A 161 3.01 -0.36 -0.04
C GLY A 161 4.23 0.52 0.24
N ASN A 162 4.56 1.40 -0.70
CA ASN A 162 5.69 2.32 -0.63
C ASN A 162 5.26 3.77 -0.97
N PRO A 163 4.52 4.45 -0.09
CA PRO A 163 3.87 5.74 -0.38
C PRO A 163 4.81 6.91 -0.66
N PHE A 164 6.09 6.79 -0.37
CA PHE A 164 7.13 7.77 -0.74
C PHE A 164 8.36 7.02 -1.24
N GLU A 165 8.90 7.43 -2.36
CA GLU A 165 10.24 7.01 -2.77
C GLU A 165 11.25 7.84 -1.98
N ALA A 166 12.02 7.15 -1.13
CA ALA A 166 13.17 7.67 -0.35
C ALA A 166 12.87 8.78 0.69
N GLU A 167 13.62 8.73 1.74
CA GLU A 167 13.87 9.65 2.85
C GLU A 167 13.10 10.99 2.80
N SER A 168 11.84 10.98 3.21
CA SER A 168 11.09 12.21 3.39
C SER A 168 11.15 12.66 4.84
N GLU A 169 11.11 13.97 5.09
CA GLU A 169 10.93 14.54 6.44
C GLU A 169 9.74 13.91 7.15
N ILE A 170 8.71 13.53 6.41
CA ILE A 170 7.52 12.85 6.91
C ILE A 170 7.89 11.48 7.49
N GLN A 171 8.72 10.69 6.79
CA GLN A 171 9.12 9.37 7.26
C GLN A 171 9.92 9.46 8.56
N GLU A 172 10.84 10.41 8.67
CA GLU A 172 11.61 10.64 9.90
C GLU A 172 10.73 11.10 11.08
N GLN A 173 9.67 11.86 10.83
CA GLN A 173 8.69 12.21 11.85
C GLN A 173 7.87 10.99 12.28
N LEU A 174 7.37 10.21 11.32
CA LEU A 174 6.52 9.04 11.59
C LEU A 174 7.28 7.86 12.22
N LYS A 175 8.59 7.79 12.09
CA LYS A 175 9.46 6.86 12.82
C LYS A 175 9.35 6.98 14.35
N ARG A 176 8.88 8.12 14.86
CA ARG A 176 8.69 8.37 16.30
C ARG A 176 7.37 7.78 16.82
N ALA A 177 6.48 7.32 15.96
CA ALA A 177 5.24 6.69 16.37
C ALA A 177 5.50 5.49 17.31
N GLN A 178 4.59 5.26 18.23
CA GLN A 178 4.72 4.13 19.17
C GLN A 178 4.57 2.78 18.48
N LEU A 179 3.82 2.74 17.36
CA LEU A 179 3.66 1.55 16.56
C LEU A 179 3.57 1.91 15.07
N VAL A 180 4.53 1.42 14.29
CA VAL A 180 4.51 1.48 12.83
C VAL A 180 4.30 0.08 12.26
N VAL A 181 3.20 -0.10 11.53
CA VAL A 181 2.84 -1.36 10.86
C VAL A 181 2.97 -1.20 9.36
N HIS A 182 3.86 -1.94 8.74
CA HIS A 182 4.10 -1.90 7.30
C HIS A 182 3.54 -3.15 6.61
N LEU A 183 2.61 -2.96 5.68
CA LEU A 183 2.11 -3.98 4.77
C LEU A 183 2.86 -3.78 3.43
N GLY A 184 3.83 -4.62 3.16
CA GLY A 184 4.71 -4.41 2.02
C GLY A 184 5.16 -5.69 1.32
N ILE A 185 5.55 -5.53 0.06
CA ILE A 185 5.98 -6.63 -0.80
C ILE A 185 7.51 -6.77 -0.79
N PHE A 186 8.20 -5.63 -0.76
CA PHE A 186 9.66 -5.52 -0.81
C PHE A 186 10.19 -4.81 0.42
N HIS A 187 11.41 -5.17 0.82
CA HIS A 187 12.16 -4.39 1.81
C HIS A 187 12.43 -2.99 1.25
N ASN A 188 12.10 -1.99 2.03
CA ASN A 188 12.29 -0.58 1.71
C ASN A 188 12.47 0.22 3.01
N SER A 189 12.62 1.54 2.92
CA SER A 189 12.79 2.42 4.07
C SER A 189 11.65 2.32 5.09
N TRP A 190 10.41 2.00 4.67
CA TRP A 190 9.29 1.77 5.59
C TRP A 190 9.47 0.49 6.39
N SER A 191 9.92 -0.60 5.75
CA SER A 191 10.20 -1.84 6.47
C SER A 191 11.34 -1.68 7.48
N GLU A 192 12.29 -0.78 7.22
CA GLU A 192 13.41 -0.51 8.14
C GLU A 192 12.96 0.18 9.43
N ILE A 193 11.98 1.05 9.37
CA ILE A 193 11.46 1.79 10.55
C ILE A 193 10.26 1.10 11.21
N ALA A 194 9.60 0.17 10.53
CA ALA A 194 8.43 -0.51 11.07
C ALA A 194 8.75 -1.38 12.29
N ASP A 195 7.81 -1.46 13.21
CA ASP A 195 7.83 -2.40 14.33
C ASP A 195 7.34 -3.79 13.91
N VAL A 196 6.33 -3.82 13.05
CA VAL A 196 5.78 -5.06 12.48
C VAL A 196 5.68 -4.90 10.97
N VAL A 197 6.20 -5.89 10.24
CA VAL A 197 6.14 -5.96 8.78
C VAL A 197 5.32 -7.16 8.36
N LEU A 198 4.28 -6.92 7.56
CA LEU A 198 3.35 -7.93 7.07
C LEU A 198 3.55 -8.12 5.56
N PRO A 199 3.98 -9.32 5.11
CA PRO A 199 4.36 -9.58 3.74
C PRO A 199 3.16 -9.67 2.80
N GLY A 200 3.05 -8.71 1.89
CA GLY A 200 2.04 -8.65 0.86
C GLY A 200 2.37 -9.47 -0.39
N GLN A 201 1.45 -9.44 -1.36
CA GLN A 201 1.57 -10.14 -2.64
C GLN A 201 1.64 -9.15 -3.80
N TYR A 202 2.43 -9.49 -4.81
CA TYR A 202 2.52 -8.69 -6.02
C TYR A 202 1.22 -8.82 -6.84
N TYR A 203 0.89 -7.82 -7.66
CA TYR A 203 -0.38 -7.80 -8.42
C TYR A 203 -0.62 -9.04 -9.29
N SER A 204 0.43 -9.75 -9.67
CA SER A 204 0.32 -11.00 -10.43
C SER A 204 0.08 -12.25 -9.57
N GLU A 205 0.16 -12.11 -8.26
CA GLU A 205 0.03 -13.19 -7.26
C GLU A 205 -1.32 -13.14 -6.55
N LYS A 206 -2.13 -12.11 -6.79
CA LYS A 206 -3.43 -11.87 -6.15
C LYS A 206 -4.47 -11.38 -7.16
N ASP A 207 -5.73 -11.58 -6.83
CA ASP A 207 -6.85 -10.96 -7.51
C ASP A 207 -7.12 -9.57 -6.95
N GLY A 208 -7.71 -8.70 -7.77
CA GLY A 208 -8.10 -7.37 -7.36
C GLY A 208 -8.56 -6.53 -8.52
N THR A 209 -9.05 -5.32 -8.23
CA THR A 209 -9.46 -4.36 -9.25
C THR A 209 -8.64 -3.07 -9.17
N PHE A 210 -8.42 -2.47 -10.33
CA PHE A 210 -7.71 -1.20 -10.48
C PHE A 210 -8.53 -0.27 -11.36
N THR A 211 -8.61 1.00 -10.99
CA THR A 211 -9.31 2.01 -11.77
C THR A 211 -8.31 2.85 -12.55
N ASN A 212 -8.32 2.72 -13.87
CA ASN A 212 -7.37 3.43 -14.72
C ASN A 212 -7.69 4.94 -14.82
N LYS A 213 -6.81 5.70 -15.48
CA LYS A 213 -6.97 7.16 -15.67
C LYS A 213 -8.28 7.59 -16.35
N ASN A 214 -8.91 6.70 -17.11
CA ASN A 214 -10.20 6.93 -17.77
C ASN A 214 -11.38 6.50 -16.89
N GLN A 215 -11.16 6.30 -15.59
CA GLN A 215 -12.17 5.89 -14.60
C GLN A 215 -12.78 4.51 -14.89
N ARG A 216 -12.10 3.67 -15.66
CA ARG A 216 -12.54 2.31 -15.93
C ARG A 216 -11.93 1.35 -14.92
N VAL A 217 -12.80 0.61 -14.25
CA VAL A 217 -12.40 -0.48 -13.34
C VAL A 217 -12.01 -1.70 -14.17
N GLN A 218 -10.85 -2.26 -13.90
CA GLN A 218 -10.32 -3.45 -14.55
C GLN A 218 -9.89 -4.48 -13.51
N ALA A 219 -10.32 -5.72 -13.67
CA ALA A 219 -9.93 -6.82 -12.80
C ALA A 219 -8.58 -7.42 -13.23
N THR A 220 -7.81 -7.81 -12.25
CA THR A 220 -6.64 -8.68 -12.40
C THR A 220 -6.95 -10.07 -11.85
N GLU A 221 -6.32 -11.08 -12.42
CA GLU A 221 -6.42 -12.47 -12.00
C GLU A 221 -5.04 -12.99 -11.63
N ILE A 222 -5.00 -13.97 -10.73
CA ILE A 222 -3.75 -14.63 -10.32
C ILE A 222 -3.09 -15.24 -11.56
N ALA A 223 -1.88 -14.79 -11.86
CA ALA A 223 -1.08 -15.28 -12.98
C ALA A 223 0.08 -16.19 -12.54
N VAL A 224 0.53 -16.05 -11.30
CA VAL A 224 1.63 -16.84 -10.72
C VAL A 224 1.34 -17.18 -9.27
N GLN A 225 1.90 -18.30 -8.81
CA GLN A 225 1.78 -18.70 -7.42
C GLN A 225 2.54 -17.72 -6.50
N ALA A 226 1.86 -17.26 -5.47
CA ALA A 226 2.44 -16.40 -4.44
C ALA A 226 3.50 -17.15 -3.60
N LEU A 227 4.36 -16.39 -2.94
CA LEU A 227 5.29 -16.94 -1.96
C LEU A 227 4.52 -17.52 -0.75
N ARG A 228 4.94 -18.69 -0.27
CA ARG A 228 4.18 -19.52 0.67
C ARG A 228 3.71 -18.81 1.94
N ARG A 229 4.47 -17.85 2.46
CA ARG A 229 4.16 -17.16 3.73
C ARG A 229 3.64 -15.74 3.53
N THR A 230 3.34 -15.34 2.29
CA THR A 230 2.73 -14.04 1.98
C THR A 230 1.21 -14.17 1.87
N ARG A 231 0.49 -13.08 2.07
CA ARG A 231 -0.96 -13.01 1.91
C ARG A 231 -1.32 -11.79 1.09
N PRO A 232 -2.42 -11.81 0.30
CA PRO A 232 -2.89 -10.59 -0.35
C PRO A 232 -3.25 -9.56 0.73
N GLU A 233 -2.97 -8.31 0.50
CA GLU A 233 -3.11 -7.26 1.51
C GLU A 233 -4.56 -7.09 1.97
N TRP A 234 -5.54 -7.34 1.10
CA TRP A 234 -6.95 -7.37 1.49
C TRP A 234 -7.24 -8.43 2.57
N GLN A 235 -6.62 -9.60 2.49
CA GLN A 235 -6.72 -10.64 3.51
C GLN A 235 -6.00 -10.22 4.81
N ILE A 236 -4.81 -9.64 4.69
CA ILE A 236 -4.04 -9.13 5.84
C ILE A 236 -4.89 -8.11 6.62
N ILE A 237 -5.49 -7.14 5.93
CA ILE A 237 -6.31 -6.09 6.54
C ILE A 237 -7.55 -6.70 7.21
N THR A 238 -8.18 -7.69 6.57
CA THR A 238 -9.36 -8.39 7.12
C THR A 238 -9.00 -9.15 8.40
N GLU A 239 -7.90 -9.90 8.41
CA GLU A 239 -7.46 -10.65 9.59
C GLU A 239 -6.97 -9.74 10.71
N LEU A 240 -6.30 -8.64 10.38
CA LEU A 240 -5.92 -7.60 11.32
C LEU A 240 -7.16 -6.97 11.98
N SER A 241 -8.21 -6.69 11.21
CA SER A 241 -9.47 -6.17 11.74
C SER A 241 -10.10 -7.11 12.76
N LYS A 242 -10.08 -8.42 12.51
CA LYS A 242 -10.55 -9.43 13.46
C LYS A 242 -9.69 -9.45 14.73
N ALA A 243 -8.38 -9.38 14.60
CA ALA A 243 -7.46 -9.34 15.74
C ALA A 243 -7.69 -8.11 16.62
N LEU A 244 -8.11 -6.99 16.00
CA LEU A 244 -8.46 -5.74 16.69
C LEU A 244 -9.91 -5.72 17.25
N GLY A 245 -10.59 -6.88 17.29
CA GLY A 245 -11.90 -7.04 17.93
C GLY A 245 -13.12 -6.74 17.04
N ARG A 246 -12.95 -6.62 15.73
CA ARG A 246 -14.05 -6.44 14.78
C ARG A 246 -14.30 -7.71 13.96
N GLU A 247 -15.08 -8.65 14.51
CA GLU A 247 -15.57 -9.79 13.75
C GLU A 247 -16.59 -9.35 12.69
N ASN A 248 -16.50 -9.95 11.50
CA ASN A 248 -17.44 -9.79 10.38
C ASN A 248 -17.61 -8.39 9.78
N THR A 249 -16.61 -7.54 9.89
CA THR A 249 -16.69 -6.18 9.32
C THR A 249 -16.67 -6.18 7.79
N PHE A 250 -16.21 -7.26 7.15
CA PHE A 250 -15.93 -7.34 5.71
C PHE A 250 -16.61 -8.54 5.00
N ALA A 251 -17.64 -9.09 5.61
CA ALA A 251 -18.49 -10.11 4.98
C ALA A 251 -19.54 -9.46 4.09
#